data_fbaff6be6140181592b12a7c17d4ded0
#
_entry.id   fbaff6be6140181592b12a7c17d4ded0
#
_cell.length_a   1.000
_cell.length_b   1.000
_cell.length_c   1.000
_cell.angle_alpha   90.00
_cell.angle_beta   90.00
_cell.angle_gamma   90.00
#
_symmetry.space_group_name_H-M   'P 1'
#
loop_
_entity.id
_entity.type
_entity.pdbx_description
1 polymer ?
#
loop_
_entity_poly.entity_id
_entity_poly.type
_entity_poly.pdbx_seq_one_letter_code
_entity_poly.pdbx_strand_id
1 'polypeptide(L)'
;MTQNSAHKLRAVIKVGTSSITHADGTINDNMVVALCQQIVELKNSGVEVLLVTSGAVAAGVAAMGLSERPSDVSTLQALAAIGQSRLMQRYNDEFGLQGAIGAQVLLVPHDFADRQQYLHARQTMLRLLELGVVPIVNENDAIANDEIRFGDNDRIAALVAHSVGADVLVLLTDQDGLFTSDPRYNDDAQLIAEVQSSSDLLAISAGSAGTARGSGGMASKLLAARIASWSGIRTVIARATKDNVVLDAVQARAGVGTTFVGRDRQLSARKLWIAFAAEATGSVVIDDGATEALVNRGTSLLAVGVVSFTGQFELGEVIEVLSEKGELVARGASAISSVELSTAKEKGADHSPIVVHRDELVLLMGDF
;
A
#
# COMPACT_ATOMS: atom_id res chain seq x y z
N MET A 1 -18.06 -27.32 21.58
CA MET A 1 -16.87 -26.82 22.30
C MET A 1 -16.20 -25.81 21.38
N THR A 2 -16.51 -24.55 21.49
CA THR A 2 -15.86 -23.45 20.78
C THR A 2 -14.49 -23.28 21.41
N GLN A 3 -13.45 -23.80 20.73
CA GLN A 3 -12.07 -23.40 21.06
C GLN A 3 -11.95 -21.91 20.83
N ASN A 4 -11.74 -21.20 21.90
CA ASN A 4 -11.29 -19.82 21.90
C ASN A 4 -9.86 -19.86 21.31
N SER A 5 -9.71 -19.81 19.96
CA SER A 5 -8.39 -19.75 19.34
C SER A 5 -7.81 -18.39 19.70
N ALA A 6 -6.82 -18.38 20.59
CA ALA A 6 -6.05 -17.18 20.87
C ALA A 6 -5.63 -16.56 19.52
N HIS A 7 -5.85 -15.26 19.37
CA HIS A 7 -5.42 -14.52 18.16
C HIS A 7 -3.93 -14.73 17.97
N LYS A 8 -3.53 -15.31 16.83
CA LYS A 8 -2.12 -15.47 16.47
C LYS A 8 -1.63 -14.18 15.87
N LEU A 9 -0.48 -13.72 16.33
CA LEU A 9 0.18 -12.56 15.73
C LEU A 9 0.43 -12.83 14.25
N ARG A 10 0.04 -11.89 13.38
CA ARG A 10 0.22 -11.97 11.93
C ARG A 10 1.03 -10.81 11.43
N ALA A 11 2.10 -11.11 10.68
CA ALA A 11 3.03 -10.14 10.15
C ALA A 11 3.06 -10.19 8.62
N VAL A 12 3.06 -9.02 7.98
CA VAL A 12 3.37 -8.88 6.56
C VAL A 12 4.73 -8.20 6.45
N ILE A 13 5.67 -8.85 5.78
CA ILE A 13 7.03 -8.35 5.58
C ILE A 13 7.18 -7.98 4.11
N LYS A 14 7.54 -6.73 3.82
CA LYS A 14 7.80 -6.29 2.44
C LYS A 14 9.25 -5.98 2.24
N VAL A 15 9.83 -6.54 1.17
CA VAL A 15 11.20 -6.25 0.74
C VAL A 15 11.22 -5.60 -0.64
N GLY A 16 11.97 -4.50 -0.78
CA GLY A 16 12.09 -3.75 -2.04
C GLY A 16 13.16 -4.31 -2.96
N THR A 17 13.10 -3.95 -4.25
CA THR A 17 14.05 -4.39 -5.28
C THR A 17 15.50 -4.08 -4.91
N SER A 18 15.80 -2.87 -4.46
CA SER A 18 17.15 -2.45 -4.06
C SER A 18 17.77 -3.26 -2.91
N SER A 19 16.92 -3.92 -2.12
CA SER A 19 17.39 -4.80 -1.03
C SER A 19 17.57 -6.23 -1.48
N ILE A 20 16.72 -6.74 -2.40
CA ILE A 20 16.69 -8.15 -2.80
C ILE A 20 17.53 -8.44 -4.06
N THR A 21 17.99 -7.38 -4.76
CA THR A 21 18.87 -7.51 -5.93
C THR A 21 20.13 -6.66 -5.80
N HIS A 22 21.20 -7.05 -6.47
CA HIS A 22 22.39 -6.24 -6.69
C HIS A 22 22.14 -5.18 -7.77
N ALA A 23 23.10 -4.27 -7.94
CA ALA A 23 22.99 -3.20 -8.92
C ALA A 23 22.90 -3.69 -10.38
N ASP A 24 23.45 -4.87 -10.67
CA ASP A 24 23.36 -5.56 -11.95
C ASP A 24 22.05 -6.35 -12.17
N GLY A 25 21.12 -6.29 -11.20
CA GLY A 25 19.84 -6.98 -11.23
C GLY A 25 19.90 -8.45 -10.78
N THR A 26 21.06 -9.01 -10.50
CA THR A 26 21.17 -10.37 -9.94
C THR A 26 20.57 -10.44 -8.54
N ILE A 27 19.97 -11.58 -8.19
CA ILE A 27 19.36 -11.78 -6.87
C ILE A 27 20.47 -11.75 -5.79
N ASN A 28 20.24 -11.01 -4.73
CA ASN A 28 21.13 -10.95 -3.57
C ASN A 28 20.86 -12.15 -2.65
N ASP A 29 21.60 -13.22 -2.87
CA ASP A 29 21.46 -14.48 -2.14
C ASP A 29 21.58 -14.30 -0.63
N ASN A 30 22.52 -13.48 -0.15
CA ASN A 30 22.71 -13.25 1.29
C ASN A 30 21.46 -12.61 1.91
N MET A 31 20.83 -11.68 1.20
CA MET A 31 19.59 -11.05 1.67
C MET A 31 18.44 -12.05 1.68
N VAL A 32 18.30 -12.90 0.65
CA VAL A 32 17.28 -13.96 0.62
C VAL A 32 17.46 -14.91 1.79
N VAL A 33 18.67 -15.38 2.02
CA VAL A 33 19.00 -16.28 3.16
C VAL A 33 18.62 -15.63 4.49
N ALA A 34 19.12 -14.42 4.76
CA ALA A 34 18.86 -13.72 6.02
C ALA A 34 17.36 -13.44 6.24
N LEU A 35 16.64 -13.08 5.19
CA LEU A 35 15.20 -12.82 5.24
C LEU A 35 14.42 -14.11 5.52
N CYS A 36 14.71 -15.20 4.80
CA CYS A 36 14.03 -16.47 4.99
C CYS A 36 14.28 -17.04 6.39
N GLN A 37 15.52 -16.92 6.92
CA GLN A 37 15.86 -17.34 8.28
C GLN A 37 14.98 -16.64 9.33
N GLN A 38 14.89 -15.32 9.26
CA GLN A 38 14.08 -14.54 10.20
C GLN A 38 12.57 -14.88 10.07
N ILE A 39 12.07 -15.09 8.85
CA ILE A 39 10.66 -15.49 8.60
C ILE A 39 10.39 -16.87 9.21
N VAL A 40 11.29 -17.83 9.03
CA VAL A 40 11.13 -19.19 9.59
C VAL A 40 11.21 -19.15 11.11
N GLU A 41 12.08 -18.34 11.70
CA GLU A 41 12.16 -18.16 13.15
C GLU A 41 10.85 -17.60 13.73
N LEU A 42 10.28 -16.56 13.11
CA LEU A 42 8.97 -16.04 13.49
C LEU A 42 7.88 -17.11 13.39
N LYS A 43 7.84 -17.84 12.28
CA LYS A 43 6.88 -18.92 12.09
C LYS A 43 6.99 -19.99 13.17
N ASN A 44 8.21 -20.39 13.54
CA ASN A 44 8.48 -21.36 14.59
C ASN A 44 8.11 -20.85 15.99
N SER A 45 8.10 -19.52 16.20
CA SER A 45 7.59 -18.90 17.43
C SER A 45 6.05 -18.74 17.45
N GLY A 46 5.35 -19.20 16.40
CA GLY A 46 3.88 -19.18 16.32
C GLY A 46 3.30 -17.96 15.61
N VAL A 47 4.13 -17.09 15.03
CA VAL A 47 3.69 -15.96 14.22
C VAL A 47 3.30 -16.43 12.81
N GLU A 48 2.18 -15.97 12.29
CA GLU A 48 1.80 -16.15 10.89
C GLU A 48 2.48 -15.07 10.04
N VAL A 49 3.26 -15.47 9.02
CA VAL A 49 4.07 -14.53 8.23
C VAL A 49 3.73 -14.65 6.75
N LEU A 50 3.50 -13.49 6.11
CA LEU A 50 3.43 -13.32 4.66
C LEU A 50 4.62 -12.47 4.21
N LEU A 51 5.21 -12.84 3.08
CA LEU A 51 6.26 -12.07 2.43
C LEU A 51 5.68 -11.35 1.20
N VAL A 52 5.90 -10.04 1.08
CA VAL A 52 5.66 -9.29 -0.16
C VAL A 52 7.01 -8.91 -0.74
N THR A 53 7.29 -9.38 -1.94
CA THR A 53 8.61 -9.19 -2.57
C THR A 53 8.52 -8.28 -3.79
N SER A 54 9.67 -7.86 -4.26
CA SER A 54 9.90 -7.14 -5.52
C SER A 54 11.09 -7.79 -6.26
N GLY A 55 11.49 -7.21 -7.38
CA GLY A 55 12.74 -7.60 -8.04
C GLY A 55 12.58 -8.54 -9.23
N ALA A 56 11.34 -8.91 -9.62
CA ALA A 56 11.11 -9.79 -10.76
C ALA A 56 11.67 -9.19 -12.07
N VAL A 57 11.38 -7.92 -12.39
CA VAL A 57 11.93 -7.26 -13.59
C VAL A 57 13.46 -7.25 -13.56
N ALA A 58 14.09 -6.89 -12.43
CA ALA A 58 15.54 -6.85 -12.29
C ALA A 58 16.16 -8.24 -12.49
N ALA A 59 15.60 -9.27 -11.88
CA ALA A 59 16.03 -10.66 -12.08
C ALA A 59 15.88 -11.12 -13.54
N GLY A 60 14.86 -10.63 -14.25
CA GLY A 60 14.66 -10.88 -15.68
C GLY A 60 15.72 -10.20 -16.55
N VAL A 61 16.04 -8.93 -16.26
CA VAL A 61 17.12 -8.18 -16.93
C VAL A 61 18.45 -8.93 -16.80
N ALA A 62 18.81 -9.34 -15.57
CA ALA A 62 20.03 -10.10 -15.31
C ALA A 62 20.01 -11.46 -16.02
N ALA A 63 18.87 -12.17 -15.99
CA ALA A 63 18.72 -13.48 -16.62
C ALA A 63 18.89 -13.45 -18.15
N MET A 64 18.50 -12.34 -18.79
CA MET A 64 18.66 -12.12 -20.23
C MET A 64 20.02 -11.53 -20.59
N GLY A 65 20.88 -11.22 -19.60
CA GLY A 65 22.20 -10.62 -19.83
C GLY A 65 22.11 -9.20 -20.43
N LEU A 66 21.03 -8.47 -20.16
CA LEU A 66 20.87 -7.10 -20.64
C LEU A 66 21.71 -6.14 -19.78
N SER A 67 22.44 -5.25 -20.44
CA SER A 67 23.28 -4.24 -19.75
C SER A 67 22.47 -3.11 -19.12
N GLU A 68 21.26 -2.84 -19.64
CA GLU A 68 20.40 -1.77 -19.19
C GLU A 68 18.95 -2.25 -19.10
N ARG A 69 18.18 -1.61 -18.19
CA ARG A 69 16.75 -1.86 -18.08
C ARG A 69 16.00 -1.23 -19.25
N PRO A 70 15.25 -2.00 -20.04
CA PRO A 70 14.40 -1.47 -21.11
C PRO A 70 13.35 -0.49 -20.58
N SER A 71 12.86 0.39 -21.45
CA SER A 71 11.83 1.38 -21.11
C SER A 71 10.45 1.03 -21.64
N ASP A 72 10.37 0.13 -22.64
CA ASP A 72 9.09 -0.27 -23.20
C ASP A 72 8.37 -1.29 -22.32
N VAL A 73 7.05 -1.11 -22.18
CA VAL A 73 6.21 -1.86 -21.26
C VAL A 73 6.18 -3.34 -21.58
N SER A 74 6.04 -3.72 -22.84
CA SER A 74 5.92 -5.12 -23.25
C SER A 74 7.19 -5.92 -22.93
N THR A 75 8.38 -5.31 -23.12
CA THR A 75 9.64 -5.94 -22.72
C THR A 75 9.75 -6.04 -21.20
N LEU A 76 9.35 -5.00 -20.45
CA LEU A 76 9.33 -5.06 -18.98
C LEU A 76 8.40 -6.16 -18.45
N GLN A 77 7.21 -6.33 -19.03
CA GLN A 77 6.27 -7.41 -18.71
C GLN A 77 6.87 -8.80 -18.97
N ALA A 78 7.52 -8.98 -20.12
CA ALA A 78 8.19 -10.23 -20.45
C ALA A 78 9.36 -10.52 -19.48
N LEU A 79 10.16 -9.51 -19.13
CA LEU A 79 11.25 -9.63 -18.16
C LEU A 79 10.72 -9.96 -16.77
N ALA A 80 9.60 -9.36 -16.35
CA ALA A 80 8.94 -9.70 -15.09
C ALA A 80 8.56 -11.19 -15.05
N ALA A 81 7.96 -11.71 -16.12
CA ALA A 81 7.60 -13.14 -16.22
C ALA A 81 8.82 -14.07 -16.11
N ILE A 82 9.93 -13.73 -16.78
CA ILE A 82 11.20 -14.48 -16.71
C ILE A 82 11.78 -14.45 -15.30
N GLY A 83 11.87 -13.24 -14.72
CA GLY A 83 12.51 -13.05 -13.42
C GLY A 83 11.66 -13.56 -12.24
N GLN A 84 10.33 -13.51 -12.35
CA GLN A 84 9.42 -14.02 -11.34
C GLN A 84 9.66 -15.50 -11.04
N SER A 85 9.82 -16.32 -12.05
CA SER A 85 10.06 -17.76 -11.86
C SER A 85 11.39 -18.01 -11.14
N ARG A 86 12.45 -17.26 -11.46
CA ARG A 86 13.77 -17.35 -10.82
C ARG A 86 13.74 -16.89 -9.37
N LEU A 87 13.05 -15.79 -9.12
CA LEU A 87 12.86 -15.26 -7.78
C LEU A 87 12.12 -16.26 -6.88
N MET A 88 11.05 -16.85 -7.38
CA MET A 88 10.30 -17.88 -6.63
C MET A 88 11.11 -19.14 -6.40
N GLN A 89 11.85 -19.60 -7.40
CA GLN A 89 12.74 -20.75 -7.21
C GLN A 89 13.72 -20.46 -6.07
N ARG A 90 14.37 -19.29 -6.07
CA ARG A 90 15.37 -18.96 -5.03
C ARG A 90 14.77 -18.91 -3.63
N TYR A 91 13.56 -18.33 -3.46
CA TYR A 91 12.86 -18.37 -2.18
C TYR A 91 12.49 -19.79 -1.76
N ASN A 92 11.96 -20.61 -2.68
CA ASN A 92 11.55 -21.98 -2.37
C ASN A 92 12.72 -22.87 -2.02
N ASP A 93 13.87 -22.71 -2.70
CA ASP A 93 15.09 -23.42 -2.37
C ASP A 93 15.53 -23.08 -0.94
N GLU A 94 15.53 -21.81 -0.56
CA GLU A 94 15.95 -21.36 0.77
C GLU A 94 14.97 -21.79 1.88
N PHE A 95 13.64 -21.62 1.66
CA PHE A 95 12.66 -22.13 2.62
C PHE A 95 12.73 -23.63 2.76
N GLY A 96 12.97 -24.38 1.66
CA GLY A 96 13.12 -25.82 1.68
C GLY A 96 14.32 -26.29 2.52
N LEU A 97 15.46 -25.59 2.45
CA LEU A 97 16.62 -25.86 3.31
C LEU A 97 16.31 -25.70 4.79
N GLN A 98 15.34 -24.87 5.15
CA GLN A 98 14.92 -24.61 6.53
C GLN A 98 13.64 -25.37 6.94
N GLY A 99 13.18 -26.32 6.11
CA GLY A 99 11.98 -27.15 6.38
C GLY A 99 10.67 -26.38 6.30
N ALA A 100 10.66 -25.25 5.60
CA ALA A 100 9.46 -24.44 5.34
C ALA A 100 9.03 -24.56 3.86
N ILE A 101 7.79 -24.19 3.58
CA ILE A 101 7.22 -24.17 2.23
C ILE A 101 6.81 -22.74 1.92
N GLY A 102 7.28 -22.19 0.79
CA GLY A 102 6.79 -20.94 0.22
C GLY A 102 5.74 -21.21 -0.86
N ALA A 103 4.75 -20.31 -1.00
CA ALA A 103 3.75 -20.40 -2.06
C ALA A 103 3.56 -19.04 -2.74
N GLN A 104 3.71 -19.01 -4.07
CA GLN A 104 3.51 -17.81 -4.87
C GLN A 104 2.04 -17.38 -4.89
N VAL A 105 1.81 -16.08 -4.68
CA VAL A 105 0.53 -15.39 -4.93
C VAL A 105 0.83 -14.14 -5.74
N LEU A 106 0.26 -14.04 -6.95
CA LEU A 106 0.39 -12.87 -7.81
C LEU A 106 -0.88 -12.05 -7.76
N LEU A 107 -0.76 -10.76 -7.48
CA LEU A 107 -1.89 -9.83 -7.36
C LEU A 107 -1.64 -8.59 -8.21
N VAL A 108 -2.71 -7.93 -8.62
CA VAL A 108 -2.69 -6.57 -9.16
C VAL A 108 -3.54 -5.66 -8.29
N PRO A 109 -3.33 -4.32 -8.28
CA PRO A 109 -4.14 -3.39 -7.50
C PRO A 109 -5.65 -3.54 -7.73
N HIS A 110 -6.06 -3.90 -8.95
CA HIS A 110 -7.46 -4.12 -9.31
C HIS A 110 -8.11 -5.28 -8.53
N ASP A 111 -7.35 -6.31 -8.13
CA ASP A 111 -7.87 -7.44 -7.34
C ASP A 111 -8.42 -7.01 -5.97
N PHE A 112 -7.98 -5.85 -5.47
CA PHE A 112 -8.52 -5.27 -4.24
C PHE A 112 -9.78 -4.42 -4.48
N ALA A 113 -10.07 -4.07 -5.73
CA ALA A 113 -11.28 -3.35 -6.15
C ALA A 113 -12.45 -4.29 -6.38
N ASP A 114 -12.22 -5.40 -7.06
CA ASP A 114 -13.23 -6.41 -7.31
C ASP A 114 -13.48 -7.24 -6.04
N ARG A 115 -14.74 -7.22 -5.57
CA ARG A 115 -15.10 -7.91 -4.32
C ARG A 115 -14.88 -9.43 -4.39
N GLN A 116 -15.11 -10.07 -5.53
CA GLN A 116 -14.95 -11.52 -5.65
C GLN A 116 -13.46 -11.88 -5.65
N GLN A 117 -12.66 -11.18 -6.44
CA GLN A 117 -11.21 -11.40 -6.49
C GLN A 117 -10.56 -11.12 -5.13
N TYR A 118 -10.94 -10.02 -4.47
CA TYR A 118 -10.51 -9.71 -3.10
C TYR A 118 -10.79 -10.86 -2.13
N LEU A 119 -12.01 -11.40 -2.11
CA LEU A 119 -12.38 -12.50 -1.22
C LEU A 119 -11.62 -13.79 -1.54
N HIS A 120 -11.41 -14.11 -2.82
CA HIS A 120 -10.66 -15.30 -3.24
C HIS A 120 -9.18 -15.18 -2.85
N ALA A 121 -8.54 -14.04 -3.14
CA ALA A 121 -7.15 -13.78 -2.76
C ALA A 121 -6.97 -13.88 -1.24
N ARG A 122 -7.86 -13.24 -0.47
CA ARG A 122 -7.87 -13.31 0.98
C ARG A 122 -8.01 -14.74 1.50
N GLN A 123 -8.99 -15.51 1.01
CA GLN A 123 -9.22 -16.90 1.41
C GLN A 123 -8.01 -17.78 1.11
N THR A 124 -7.40 -17.62 -0.07
CA THR A 124 -6.20 -18.36 -0.46
C THR A 124 -5.04 -18.08 0.49
N MET A 125 -4.74 -16.80 0.76
CA MET A 125 -3.65 -16.41 1.67
C MET A 125 -3.89 -16.94 3.09
N LEU A 126 -5.10 -16.80 3.63
CA LEU A 126 -5.45 -17.33 4.95
C LEU A 126 -5.33 -18.86 5.00
N ARG A 127 -5.76 -19.56 3.94
CA ARG A 127 -5.64 -21.03 3.87
C ARG A 127 -4.18 -21.48 3.83
N LEU A 128 -3.32 -20.77 3.09
CA LEU A 128 -1.87 -21.05 3.09
C LEU A 128 -1.28 -20.92 4.49
N LEU A 129 -1.63 -19.86 5.23
CA LEU A 129 -1.20 -19.67 6.62
C LEU A 129 -1.69 -20.80 7.54
N GLU A 130 -2.95 -21.22 7.42
CA GLU A 130 -3.50 -22.37 8.18
C GLU A 130 -2.76 -23.67 7.88
N LEU A 131 -2.30 -23.86 6.63
CA LEU A 131 -1.48 -25.01 6.22
C LEU A 131 -0.02 -24.89 6.67
N GLY A 132 0.36 -23.80 7.32
CA GLY A 132 1.73 -23.55 7.76
C GLY A 132 2.68 -23.18 6.61
N VAL A 133 2.16 -22.75 5.47
CA VAL A 133 2.89 -22.30 4.30
C VAL A 133 3.11 -20.79 4.38
N VAL A 134 4.25 -20.29 3.90
CA VAL A 134 4.56 -18.86 3.79
C VAL A 134 4.04 -18.34 2.44
N PRO A 135 2.97 -17.52 2.39
CA PRO A 135 2.57 -16.88 1.15
C PRO A 135 3.65 -15.87 0.71
N ILE A 136 4.09 -15.96 -0.53
CA ILE A 136 5.04 -15.03 -1.16
C ILE A 136 4.27 -14.26 -2.22
N VAL A 137 3.91 -13.03 -1.89
CA VAL A 137 3.10 -12.15 -2.74
C VAL A 137 4.02 -11.27 -3.59
N ASN A 138 3.69 -11.10 -4.84
CA ASN A 138 4.29 -10.08 -5.72
C ASN A 138 3.22 -9.48 -6.62
N GLU A 139 3.50 -8.30 -7.16
CA GLU A 139 2.70 -7.75 -8.24
C GLU A 139 2.79 -8.66 -9.47
N ASN A 140 1.66 -8.84 -10.17
CA ASN A 140 1.65 -9.52 -11.47
C ASN A 140 2.06 -8.54 -12.57
N ASP A 141 3.33 -8.14 -12.55
CA ASP A 141 3.91 -7.21 -13.53
C ASP A 141 3.73 -7.68 -14.99
N ALA A 142 3.48 -8.97 -15.22
CA ALA A 142 3.28 -9.51 -16.58
C ALA A 142 1.97 -9.05 -17.23
N ILE A 143 0.99 -8.63 -16.44
CA ILE A 143 -0.33 -8.16 -16.91
C ILE A 143 -0.70 -6.79 -16.34
N ALA A 144 0.22 -6.10 -15.66
CA ALA A 144 -0.01 -4.76 -15.15
C ALA A 144 -0.26 -3.80 -16.32
N ASN A 145 -1.27 -2.92 -16.18
CA ASN A 145 -1.63 -1.96 -17.22
C ASN A 145 -0.58 -0.85 -17.36
N ASP A 146 -0.48 -0.25 -18.54
CA ASP A 146 0.48 0.81 -18.90
C ASP A 146 0.41 2.06 -18.02
N GLU A 147 -0.74 2.31 -17.39
CA GLU A 147 -1.00 3.45 -16.51
C GLU A 147 -0.51 3.23 -15.08
N ILE A 148 -0.24 1.98 -14.69
CA ILE A 148 0.24 1.64 -13.36
C ILE A 148 1.77 1.65 -13.38
N ARG A 149 2.37 2.59 -12.67
CA ARG A 149 3.82 2.66 -12.50
C ARG A 149 4.31 1.36 -11.86
N PHE A 150 5.11 0.58 -12.60
CA PHE A 150 5.76 -0.62 -12.11
C PHE A 150 6.39 -0.40 -10.73
N GLY A 151 6.08 -1.27 -9.77
CA GLY A 151 6.84 -1.37 -8.52
C GLY A 151 6.20 -0.75 -7.28
N ASP A 152 4.87 -0.68 -7.17
CA ASP A 152 4.21 -0.21 -5.94
C ASP A 152 3.85 -1.38 -4.98
N ASN A 153 4.81 -2.29 -4.80
CA ASN A 153 4.64 -3.39 -3.83
C ASN A 153 4.51 -2.91 -2.36
N ASP A 154 4.85 -1.66 -2.04
CA ASP A 154 4.57 -1.08 -0.71
C ASP A 154 3.06 -0.96 -0.51
N ARG A 155 2.33 -0.45 -1.52
CA ARG A 155 0.87 -0.33 -1.52
C ARG A 155 0.19 -1.71 -1.50
N ILE A 156 0.65 -2.65 -2.35
CA ILE A 156 0.17 -4.04 -2.31
C ILE A 156 0.37 -4.66 -0.93
N ALA A 157 1.52 -4.45 -0.28
CA ALA A 157 1.79 -4.97 1.05
C ALA A 157 0.80 -4.43 2.10
N ALA A 158 0.47 -3.14 2.05
CA ALA A 158 -0.52 -2.55 2.95
C ALA A 158 -1.94 -3.09 2.71
N LEU A 159 -2.34 -3.26 1.45
CA LEU A 159 -3.63 -3.85 1.08
C LEU A 159 -3.71 -5.34 1.46
N VAL A 160 -2.64 -6.09 1.26
CA VAL A 160 -2.52 -7.49 1.72
C VAL A 160 -2.63 -7.54 3.24
N ALA A 161 -1.88 -6.69 3.96
CA ALA A 161 -1.92 -6.64 5.43
C ALA A 161 -3.35 -6.39 5.94
N HIS A 162 -4.06 -5.43 5.34
CA HIS A 162 -5.47 -5.21 5.63
C HIS A 162 -6.32 -6.45 5.34
N SER A 163 -6.18 -7.06 4.15
CA SER A 163 -7.02 -8.16 3.70
C SER A 163 -6.94 -9.39 4.60
N VAL A 164 -5.74 -9.69 5.10
CA VAL A 164 -5.52 -10.83 5.99
C VAL A 164 -5.70 -10.50 7.47
N GLY A 165 -5.95 -9.24 7.83
CA GLY A 165 -6.04 -8.78 9.22
C GLY A 165 -4.71 -8.93 9.94
N ALA A 166 -3.63 -8.40 9.37
CA ALA A 166 -2.31 -8.41 9.99
C ALA A 166 -2.25 -7.46 11.20
N ASP A 167 -1.40 -7.77 12.16
CA ASP A 167 -1.12 -6.93 13.33
C ASP A 167 0.02 -5.96 13.04
N VAL A 168 0.95 -6.37 12.15
CA VAL A 168 2.12 -5.57 11.81
C VAL A 168 2.49 -5.69 10.33
N LEU A 169 2.86 -4.56 9.75
CA LEU A 169 3.47 -4.43 8.43
C LEU A 169 4.92 -3.94 8.61
N VAL A 170 5.89 -4.68 8.06
CA VAL A 170 7.30 -4.28 8.05
C VAL A 170 7.70 -3.94 6.63
N LEU A 171 8.10 -2.69 6.39
CA LEU A 171 8.59 -2.20 5.10
C LEU A 171 10.11 -2.09 5.15
N LEU A 172 10.79 -3.07 4.55
CA LEU A 172 12.24 -3.10 4.48
C LEU A 172 12.73 -2.23 3.32
N THR A 173 13.74 -1.39 3.61
CA THR A 173 14.29 -0.41 2.69
C THR A 173 15.82 -0.31 2.86
N ASP A 174 16.47 0.49 2.02
CA ASP A 174 17.88 0.88 2.13
C ASP A 174 18.13 2.01 3.15
N GLN A 175 17.07 2.64 3.68
CA GLN A 175 17.13 3.70 4.69
C GLN A 175 16.87 3.15 6.09
N ASP A 176 17.43 3.82 7.13
CA ASP A 176 17.21 3.41 8.53
C ASP A 176 15.77 3.61 9.01
N GLY A 177 15.01 4.44 8.31
CA GLY A 177 13.64 4.81 8.60
C GLY A 177 13.30 6.14 7.97
N LEU A 178 12.35 6.86 8.57
CA LEU A 178 11.96 8.20 8.16
C LEU A 178 12.80 9.23 8.92
N PHE A 179 13.29 10.23 8.21
CA PHE A 179 14.07 11.33 8.77
C PHE A 179 13.29 12.65 8.70
N THR A 180 13.67 13.60 9.56
CA THR A 180 13.10 14.96 9.56
C THR A 180 13.39 15.73 8.27
N SER A 181 14.47 15.36 7.56
CA SER A 181 14.87 15.85 6.24
C SER A 181 15.72 14.78 5.55
N ASP A 182 16.06 14.97 4.27
CA ASP A 182 16.88 13.97 3.55
C ASP A 182 18.32 13.97 4.10
N PRO A 183 18.78 12.86 4.73
CA PRO A 183 20.11 12.79 5.34
C PRO A 183 21.25 12.84 4.32
N ARG A 184 20.97 12.71 3.01
CA ARG A 184 21.99 12.85 1.96
C ARG A 184 22.37 14.30 1.69
N TYR A 185 21.51 15.25 2.09
CA TYR A 185 21.67 16.69 1.84
C TYR A 185 21.64 17.53 3.10
N ASN A 186 21.35 16.96 4.26
CA ASN A 186 21.25 17.65 5.53
C ASN A 186 21.82 16.80 6.66
N ASP A 187 22.98 17.21 7.18
CA ASP A 187 23.69 16.53 8.27
C ASP A 187 22.92 16.58 9.61
N ASP A 188 21.99 17.55 9.78
CA ASP A 188 21.13 17.68 10.96
C ASP A 188 19.88 16.80 10.91
N ALA A 189 19.72 15.97 9.86
CA ALA A 189 18.58 15.07 9.70
C ALA A 189 18.56 14.04 10.84
N GLN A 190 17.45 14.02 11.60
CA GLN A 190 17.25 13.08 12.69
C GLN A 190 16.26 11.99 12.31
N LEU A 191 16.54 10.76 12.73
CA LEU A 191 15.61 9.63 12.56
C LEU A 191 14.38 9.85 13.44
N ILE A 192 13.19 9.76 12.83
CA ILE A 192 11.91 9.82 13.53
C ILE A 192 11.63 8.43 14.06
N ALA A 193 11.62 8.26 15.38
CA ALA A 193 11.41 6.96 16.00
C ALA A 193 9.96 6.48 15.86
N GLU A 194 8.99 7.38 16.06
CA GLU A 194 7.56 7.06 16.05
C GLU A 194 6.72 8.17 15.43
N VAL A 195 5.67 7.79 14.72
CA VAL A 195 4.64 8.64 14.13
C VAL A 195 3.29 8.19 14.68
N GLN A 196 2.65 9.03 15.50
CA GLN A 196 1.43 8.67 16.23
C GLN A 196 0.14 9.06 15.51
N SER A 197 0.18 10.09 14.65
CA SER A 197 -1.03 10.63 14.02
C SER A 197 -0.90 10.79 12.50
N SER A 198 -2.05 10.91 11.85
CA SER A 198 -2.10 11.21 10.41
C SER A 198 -1.71 12.65 10.11
N SER A 199 -1.91 13.58 11.06
CA SER A 199 -1.45 14.96 10.95
C SER A 199 0.06 15.02 10.91
N ASP A 200 0.76 14.20 11.73
CA ASP A 200 2.21 14.08 11.67
C ASP A 200 2.66 13.55 10.31
N LEU A 201 1.96 12.54 9.76
CA LEU A 201 2.21 12.00 8.42
C LEU A 201 2.00 13.04 7.32
N LEU A 202 0.96 13.87 7.42
CA LEU A 202 0.68 14.95 6.46
C LEU A 202 1.73 16.05 6.56
N ALA A 203 2.12 16.45 7.77
CA ALA A 203 3.16 17.46 8.00
C ALA A 203 4.52 17.02 7.42
N ILE A 204 4.89 15.75 7.63
CA ILE A 204 6.11 15.15 7.08
C ILE A 204 6.05 15.07 5.55
N SER A 205 4.91 14.64 4.99
CA SER A 205 4.71 14.57 3.54
C SER A 205 4.76 15.96 2.89
N ALA A 206 4.22 16.99 3.51
CA ALA A 206 4.26 18.37 3.04
C ALA A 206 5.69 18.95 3.09
N GLY A 207 6.47 18.62 4.13
CA GLY A 207 7.87 19.01 4.24
C GLY A 207 8.78 18.33 3.21
N SER A 208 8.44 17.11 2.77
CA SER A 208 9.20 16.37 1.73
C SER A 208 8.82 16.75 0.30
N ALA A 209 7.64 17.34 0.07
CA ALA A 209 7.19 17.81 -1.24
C ALA A 209 8.01 19.00 -1.78
N GLY A 210 8.78 19.70 -0.93
CA GLY A 210 9.73 20.76 -1.33
C GLY A 210 10.97 20.27 -2.07
N THR A 211 11.24 18.96 -2.09
CA THR A 211 12.30 18.36 -2.90
C THR A 211 11.66 17.52 -4.01
N ALA A 212 11.46 18.13 -5.18
CA ALA A 212 10.92 17.51 -6.40
C ALA A 212 11.76 16.29 -6.91
N ARG A 213 12.62 15.73 -6.07
CA ARG A 213 13.47 14.56 -6.28
C ARG A 213 13.58 13.65 -5.06
N GLY A 214 12.69 13.77 -4.05
CA GLY A 214 12.55 12.75 -3.02
C GLY A 214 12.22 11.44 -3.75
N SER A 215 13.16 10.47 -3.69
CA SER A 215 13.05 9.20 -4.40
C SER A 215 11.64 8.62 -4.22
N GLY A 216 10.94 8.26 -5.29
CA GLY A 216 9.58 7.69 -5.27
C GLY A 216 9.37 6.57 -4.24
N GLY A 217 10.47 5.98 -3.74
CA GLY A 217 10.48 4.95 -2.72
C GLY A 217 10.00 5.36 -1.31
N MET A 218 10.26 6.57 -0.81
CA MET A 218 9.79 6.97 0.53
C MET A 218 8.32 7.41 0.50
N ALA A 219 7.89 8.09 -0.57
CA ALA A 219 6.50 8.50 -0.73
C ALA A 219 5.55 7.28 -0.79
N SER A 220 5.93 6.20 -1.51
CA SER A 220 5.14 4.96 -1.54
C SER A 220 5.07 4.28 -0.18
N LYS A 221 6.16 4.31 0.61
CA LYS A 221 6.18 3.76 1.97
C LYS A 221 5.31 4.56 2.94
N LEU A 222 5.30 5.88 2.83
CA LEU A 222 4.40 6.72 3.63
C LEU A 222 2.94 6.48 3.28
N LEU A 223 2.62 6.31 1.98
CA LEU A 223 1.28 5.92 1.55
C LEU A 223 0.89 4.55 2.12
N ALA A 224 1.77 3.56 2.04
CA ALA A 224 1.54 2.22 2.59
C ALA A 224 1.35 2.26 4.12
N ALA A 225 2.17 3.03 4.84
CA ALA A 225 2.02 3.22 6.28
C ALA A 225 0.69 3.89 6.64
N ARG A 226 0.23 4.85 5.82
CA ARG A 226 -1.08 5.49 5.97
C ARG A 226 -2.22 4.49 5.78
N ILE A 227 -2.21 3.69 4.71
CA ILE A 227 -3.19 2.62 4.47
C ILE A 227 -3.24 1.65 5.65
N ALA A 228 -2.08 1.19 6.11
CA ALA A 228 -1.98 0.26 7.23
C ALA A 228 -2.48 0.89 8.54
N SER A 229 -2.12 2.14 8.84
CA SER A 229 -2.61 2.87 10.01
C SER A 229 -4.14 2.99 10.03
N TRP A 230 -4.76 3.30 8.89
CA TRP A 230 -6.22 3.34 8.74
C TRP A 230 -6.88 1.97 8.82
N SER A 231 -6.09 0.91 8.71
CA SER A 231 -6.51 -0.49 8.95
C SER A 231 -6.29 -0.94 10.40
N GLY A 232 -5.78 -0.06 11.26
CA GLY A 232 -5.41 -0.39 12.65
C GLY A 232 -4.11 -1.20 12.76
N ILE A 233 -3.29 -1.23 11.70
CA ILE A 233 -2.08 -2.04 11.62
C ILE A 233 -0.85 -1.18 11.95
N ARG A 234 -0.04 -1.64 12.89
CA ARG A 234 1.26 -1.04 13.20
C ARG A 234 2.19 -1.25 12.02
N THR A 235 2.86 -0.18 11.56
CA THR A 235 3.83 -0.28 10.46
C THR A 235 5.22 0.10 10.94
N VAL A 236 6.24 -0.63 10.49
CA VAL A 236 7.65 -0.33 10.77
C VAL A 236 8.39 -0.15 9.44
N ILE A 237 9.04 1.00 9.24
CA ILE A 237 9.98 1.22 8.14
C ILE A 237 11.38 1.08 8.69
N ALA A 238 12.18 0.16 8.15
CA ALA A 238 13.51 -0.14 8.67
C ALA A 238 14.49 -0.57 7.58
N ARG A 239 15.78 -0.40 7.85
CA ARG A 239 16.86 -0.82 6.95
C ARG A 239 16.93 -2.33 6.85
N ALA A 240 16.82 -2.85 5.63
CA ALA A 240 16.83 -4.29 5.35
C ALA A 240 18.10 -5.02 5.79
N THR A 241 19.24 -4.32 5.76
CA THR A 241 20.55 -4.90 6.11
C THR A 241 20.87 -4.89 7.61
N LYS A 242 19.97 -4.41 8.46
CA LYS A 242 20.14 -4.44 9.90
C LYS A 242 19.93 -5.86 10.42
N ASP A 243 20.80 -6.34 11.30
CA ASP A 243 20.69 -7.66 11.88
C ASP A 243 19.36 -7.84 12.62
N ASN A 244 18.71 -8.98 12.44
CA ASN A 244 17.45 -9.37 13.08
C ASN A 244 16.28 -8.36 12.88
N VAL A 245 16.36 -7.52 11.85
CA VAL A 245 15.42 -6.41 11.64
C VAL A 245 13.96 -6.86 11.58
N VAL A 246 13.68 -8.01 10.98
CA VAL A 246 12.31 -8.53 10.86
C VAL A 246 11.82 -9.03 12.22
N LEU A 247 12.64 -9.76 12.95
CA LEU A 247 12.33 -10.23 14.30
C LEU A 247 12.06 -9.06 15.25
N ASP A 248 12.97 -8.09 15.28
CA ASP A 248 12.90 -6.94 16.17
C ASP A 248 11.70 -6.04 15.84
N ALA A 249 11.41 -5.81 14.54
CA ALA A 249 10.26 -5.04 14.10
C ALA A 249 8.94 -5.71 14.49
N VAL A 250 8.80 -7.03 14.28
CA VAL A 250 7.59 -7.77 14.64
C VAL A 250 7.38 -7.79 16.15
N GLN A 251 8.44 -7.95 16.93
CA GLN A 251 8.43 -7.96 18.40
C GLN A 251 8.33 -6.56 19.02
N ALA A 252 8.20 -5.50 18.23
CA ALA A 252 8.11 -4.11 18.67
C ALA A 252 9.32 -3.64 19.52
N ARG A 253 10.53 -4.10 19.19
CA ARG A 253 11.75 -3.64 19.86
C ARG A 253 12.04 -2.18 19.49
N ALA A 254 12.46 -1.40 20.46
CA ALA A 254 12.81 0.01 20.25
C ALA A 254 14.05 0.17 19.35
N GLY A 255 14.10 1.26 18.58
CA GLY A 255 15.28 1.62 17.77
C GLY A 255 15.48 0.80 16.49
N VAL A 256 14.47 0.06 16.05
CA VAL A 256 14.55 -0.75 14.83
C VAL A 256 14.48 0.11 13.56
N GLY A 257 13.70 1.18 13.60
CA GLY A 257 13.45 2.08 12.49
C GLY A 257 12.41 3.12 12.89
N THR A 258 11.53 3.50 11.99
CA THR A 258 10.37 4.37 12.27
C THR A 258 9.10 3.53 12.42
N THR A 259 8.43 3.65 13.55
CA THR A 259 7.15 3.00 13.83
C THR A 259 6.00 3.96 13.58
N PHE A 260 4.98 3.49 12.85
CA PHE A 260 3.71 4.18 12.65
C PHE A 260 2.64 3.42 13.43
N VAL A 261 1.92 4.11 14.29
CA VAL A 261 0.89 3.51 15.15
C VAL A 261 -0.39 3.29 14.34
N GLY A 262 -1.00 2.12 14.52
CA GLY A 262 -2.33 1.82 13.96
C GLY A 262 -3.42 2.62 14.68
N ARG A 263 -4.45 3.02 13.95
CA ARG A 263 -5.62 3.73 14.54
C ARG A 263 -6.55 2.77 15.23
N ASP A 264 -7.22 3.23 16.27
CA ASP A 264 -8.26 2.45 16.96
C ASP A 264 -9.47 2.16 16.07
N ARG A 265 -9.80 3.08 15.14
CA ARG A 265 -10.91 2.93 14.23
C ARG A 265 -10.45 2.47 12.85
N GLN A 266 -10.87 1.27 12.46
CA GLN A 266 -10.53 0.67 11.17
C GLN A 266 -11.55 1.03 10.08
N LEU A 267 -11.07 1.30 8.87
CA LEU A 267 -11.90 1.42 7.68
C LEU A 267 -12.24 0.02 7.12
N SER A 268 -13.40 -0.08 6.46
CA SER A 268 -13.73 -1.27 5.67
C SER A 268 -12.85 -1.36 4.43
N ALA A 269 -12.69 -2.57 3.87
CA ALA A 269 -11.93 -2.80 2.63
C ALA A 269 -12.42 -1.90 1.48
N ARG A 270 -13.73 -1.71 1.33
CA ARG A 270 -14.31 -0.81 0.32
C ARG A 270 -13.86 0.63 0.50
N LYS A 271 -13.87 1.14 1.73
CA LYS A 271 -13.41 2.50 2.04
C LYS A 271 -11.91 2.68 1.84
N LEU A 272 -11.10 1.68 2.18
CA LEU A 272 -9.66 1.70 1.91
C LEU A 272 -9.37 1.70 0.40
N TRP A 273 -10.12 0.91 -0.36
CA TRP A 273 -10.01 0.93 -1.81
C TRP A 273 -10.35 2.31 -2.39
N ILE A 274 -11.47 2.91 -2.01
CA ILE A 274 -11.86 4.27 -2.44
C ILE A 274 -10.77 5.29 -2.08
N ALA A 275 -10.27 5.23 -0.84
CA ALA A 275 -9.32 6.21 -0.36
C ALA A 275 -7.94 6.12 -1.02
N PHE A 276 -7.46 4.89 -1.27
CA PHE A 276 -6.04 4.67 -1.54
C PHE A 276 -5.74 3.77 -2.74
N ALA A 277 -6.65 2.88 -3.14
CA ALA A 277 -6.38 1.91 -4.20
C ALA A 277 -6.93 2.33 -5.57
N ALA A 278 -8.08 2.97 -5.63
CA ALA A 278 -8.68 3.41 -6.86
C ALA A 278 -7.98 4.64 -7.44
N GLU A 279 -7.88 4.71 -8.75
CA GLU A 279 -7.58 5.95 -9.46
C GLU A 279 -8.83 6.80 -9.56
N ALA A 280 -8.68 8.12 -9.42
CA ALA A 280 -9.78 9.05 -9.60
C ALA A 280 -9.94 9.37 -11.08
N THR A 281 -11.14 9.15 -11.62
CA THR A 281 -11.50 9.46 -13.01
C THR A 281 -11.92 10.92 -13.20
N GLY A 282 -12.13 11.64 -12.09
CA GLY A 282 -12.48 13.04 -12.08
C GLY A 282 -12.38 13.68 -10.70
N SER A 283 -12.68 14.96 -10.63
CA SER A 283 -12.73 15.69 -9.37
C SER A 283 -13.93 16.63 -9.32
N VAL A 284 -14.42 16.90 -8.12
CA VAL A 284 -15.43 17.92 -7.82
C VAL A 284 -14.85 18.93 -6.83
N VAL A 285 -15.07 20.21 -7.09
CA VAL A 285 -14.76 21.29 -6.13
C VAL A 285 -16.03 21.61 -5.36
N ILE A 286 -15.95 21.67 -4.04
CA ILE A 286 -17.10 21.91 -3.16
C ILE A 286 -16.95 23.22 -2.38
N ASP A 287 -18.08 23.85 -2.06
CA ASP A 287 -18.14 25.06 -1.25
C ASP A 287 -17.81 24.80 0.24
N ASP A 288 -17.62 25.88 0.99
CA ASP A 288 -17.31 25.82 2.43
C ASP A 288 -18.45 25.15 3.23
N GLY A 289 -19.71 25.34 2.84
CA GLY A 289 -20.87 24.73 3.50
C GLY A 289 -20.92 23.22 3.32
N ALA A 290 -20.63 22.72 2.10
CA ALA A 290 -20.51 21.30 1.82
C ALA A 290 -19.29 20.72 2.53
N THR A 291 -18.16 21.44 2.55
CA THR A 291 -16.95 21.01 3.28
C THR A 291 -17.27 20.83 4.78
N GLU A 292 -17.91 21.80 5.41
CA GLU A 292 -18.33 21.71 6.82
C GLU A 292 -19.30 20.54 7.05
N ALA A 293 -20.27 20.34 6.14
CA ALA A 293 -21.25 19.26 6.26
C ALA A 293 -20.60 17.86 6.16
N LEU A 294 -19.63 17.70 5.25
CA LEU A 294 -18.88 16.45 5.11
C LEU A 294 -18.02 16.19 6.33
N VAL A 295 -17.21 17.18 6.74
CA VAL A 295 -16.20 17.02 7.80
C VAL A 295 -16.85 16.89 9.18
N ASN A 296 -17.80 17.78 9.52
CA ASN A 296 -18.32 17.87 10.88
C ASN A 296 -19.62 17.08 11.11
N ARG A 297 -20.39 16.78 10.06
CA ARG A 297 -21.69 16.10 10.19
C ARG A 297 -21.72 14.72 9.55
N GLY A 298 -20.70 14.34 8.77
CA GLY A 298 -20.62 13.03 8.12
C GLY A 298 -21.77 12.77 7.13
N THR A 299 -22.20 13.78 6.40
CA THR A 299 -23.31 13.70 5.44
C THR A 299 -22.87 13.20 4.06
N SER A 300 -23.82 12.91 3.18
CA SER A 300 -23.56 12.70 1.75
C SER A 300 -23.27 14.01 1.05
N LEU A 301 -22.45 13.98 -0.01
CA LEU A 301 -22.23 15.13 -0.89
C LEU A 301 -23.42 15.27 -1.86
N LEU A 302 -24.07 16.43 -1.85
CA LEU A 302 -25.15 16.77 -2.77
C LEU A 302 -24.65 17.67 -3.91
N ALA A 303 -25.32 17.63 -5.05
CA ALA A 303 -24.95 18.44 -6.22
C ALA A 303 -24.99 19.96 -5.95
N VAL A 304 -25.85 20.43 -5.03
CA VAL A 304 -25.92 21.83 -4.63
C VAL A 304 -24.62 22.35 -4.01
N GLY A 305 -23.87 21.49 -3.29
CA GLY A 305 -22.58 21.86 -2.70
C GLY A 305 -21.39 21.77 -3.66
N VAL A 306 -21.61 21.34 -4.91
CA VAL A 306 -20.56 21.25 -5.92
C VAL A 306 -20.46 22.58 -6.68
N VAL A 307 -19.32 23.26 -6.61
CA VAL A 307 -19.01 24.49 -7.33
C VAL A 307 -18.64 24.19 -8.78
N SER A 308 -17.73 23.26 -9.01
CA SER A 308 -17.25 22.84 -10.33
C SER A 308 -16.80 21.38 -10.32
N PHE A 309 -16.59 20.81 -11.50
CA PHE A 309 -16.03 19.45 -11.62
C PHE A 309 -15.18 19.35 -12.87
N THR A 310 -14.26 18.36 -12.88
CA THR A 310 -13.38 18.01 -14.01
C THR A 310 -13.35 16.50 -14.22
N GLY A 311 -12.99 16.09 -15.44
CA GLY A 311 -12.97 14.68 -15.82
C GLY A 311 -14.33 14.16 -16.30
N GLN A 312 -14.31 12.97 -16.88
CA GLN A 312 -15.51 12.21 -17.24
C GLN A 312 -15.56 11.00 -16.32
N PHE A 313 -16.63 10.89 -15.55
CA PHE A 313 -16.81 9.78 -14.61
C PHE A 313 -18.24 9.25 -14.69
N GLU A 314 -18.35 7.96 -14.45
CA GLU A 314 -19.60 7.21 -14.43
C GLU A 314 -20.01 6.81 -13.01
N LEU A 315 -21.22 6.27 -12.86
CA LEU A 315 -21.72 5.74 -11.60
C LEU A 315 -20.75 4.67 -11.03
N GLY A 316 -20.34 4.84 -9.79
CA GLY A 316 -19.45 3.91 -9.06
C GLY A 316 -17.96 4.17 -9.24
N GLU A 317 -17.57 5.05 -10.15
CA GLU A 317 -16.17 5.47 -10.31
C GLU A 317 -15.74 6.40 -9.18
N VAL A 318 -14.46 6.35 -8.83
CA VAL A 318 -13.92 7.15 -7.74
C VAL A 318 -13.55 8.53 -8.23
N ILE A 319 -14.02 9.55 -7.50
CA ILE A 319 -13.72 10.96 -7.74
C ILE A 319 -13.08 11.60 -6.52
N GLU A 320 -12.26 12.62 -6.76
CA GLU A 320 -11.70 13.48 -5.72
C GLU A 320 -12.66 14.61 -5.37
N VAL A 321 -12.76 14.92 -4.09
CA VAL A 321 -13.54 16.03 -3.56
C VAL A 321 -12.56 17.06 -3.02
N LEU A 322 -12.49 18.21 -3.68
CA LEU A 322 -11.56 19.30 -3.39
C LEU A 322 -12.31 20.48 -2.78
N SER A 323 -11.68 21.20 -1.85
CA SER A 323 -12.15 22.50 -1.39
C SER A 323 -11.96 23.57 -2.49
N GLU A 324 -12.57 24.75 -2.35
CA GLU A 324 -12.33 25.90 -3.24
C GLU A 324 -10.86 26.36 -3.25
N LYS A 325 -10.08 26.00 -2.24
CA LYS A 325 -8.62 26.25 -2.16
C LYS A 325 -7.81 25.18 -2.89
N GLY A 326 -8.43 24.14 -3.46
CA GLY A 326 -7.78 23.03 -4.12
C GLY A 326 -7.21 21.98 -3.17
N GLU A 327 -7.58 22.00 -1.90
CA GLU A 327 -7.16 20.99 -0.92
C GLU A 327 -8.04 19.75 -1.04
N LEU A 328 -7.43 18.56 -0.98
CA LEU A 328 -8.15 17.28 -1.03
C LEU A 328 -8.91 17.06 0.29
N VAL A 329 -10.24 17.17 0.22
CA VAL A 329 -11.15 16.99 1.37
C VAL A 329 -11.50 15.52 1.56
N ALA A 330 -11.88 14.85 0.46
CA ALA A 330 -12.35 13.47 0.49
C ALA A 330 -12.12 12.77 -0.84
N ARG A 331 -12.30 11.45 -0.86
CA ARG A 331 -12.50 10.64 -2.05
C ARG A 331 -13.77 9.83 -1.90
N GLY A 332 -14.47 9.58 -3.00
CA GLY A 332 -15.71 8.81 -2.93
C GLY A 332 -16.10 8.19 -4.26
N ALA A 333 -16.86 7.09 -4.20
CA ALA A 333 -17.46 6.52 -5.40
C ALA A 333 -18.69 7.37 -5.79
N SER A 334 -18.72 7.83 -7.04
CA SER A 334 -19.80 8.68 -7.54
C SER A 334 -21.13 7.91 -7.59
N ALA A 335 -22.18 8.56 -7.13
CA ALA A 335 -23.55 8.05 -7.22
C ALA A 335 -24.28 8.51 -8.50
N ILE A 336 -23.63 9.35 -9.31
CA ILE A 336 -24.15 9.84 -10.60
C ILE A 336 -23.00 9.99 -11.59
N SER A 337 -23.31 10.05 -12.89
CA SER A 337 -22.32 10.38 -13.91
C SER A 337 -22.00 11.89 -13.97
N SER A 338 -20.88 12.25 -14.60
CA SER A 338 -20.51 13.65 -14.86
C SER A 338 -21.56 14.38 -15.71
N VAL A 339 -22.24 13.67 -16.62
CA VAL A 339 -23.34 14.21 -17.46
C VAL A 339 -24.58 14.52 -16.61
N GLU A 340 -24.95 13.60 -15.70
CA GLU A 340 -26.06 13.82 -14.78
C GLU A 340 -25.77 14.97 -13.80
N LEU A 341 -24.53 15.08 -13.32
CA LEU A 341 -24.10 16.21 -12.48
C LEU A 341 -24.23 17.55 -13.22
N SER A 342 -23.79 17.62 -14.48
CA SER A 342 -23.96 18.82 -15.32
C SER A 342 -25.43 19.22 -15.44
N THR A 343 -26.28 18.23 -15.74
CA THR A 343 -27.73 18.44 -15.87
C THR A 343 -28.37 18.89 -14.55
N ALA A 344 -27.94 18.34 -13.42
CA ALA A 344 -28.45 18.74 -12.10
C ALA A 344 -28.09 20.20 -11.78
N LYS A 345 -26.85 20.61 -12.12
CA LYS A 345 -26.41 22.01 -11.94
C LYS A 345 -27.20 23.00 -12.79
N GLU A 346 -27.58 22.65 -14.01
CA GLU A 346 -28.43 23.47 -14.87
C GLU A 346 -29.87 23.65 -14.31
N LYS A 347 -30.39 22.60 -13.63
CA LYS A 347 -31.74 22.61 -13.04
C LYS A 347 -31.82 23.39 -11.71
N GLY A 348 -30.68 23.71 -11.10
CA GLY A 348 -30.61 24.50 -9.87
C GLY A 348 -30.90 23.73 -8.58
N ALA A 349 -30.98 24.47 -7.45
CA ALA A 349 -30.98 23.91 -6.09
C ALA A 349 -32.17 22.97 -5.77
N ASP A 350 -33.30 23.13 -6.45
CA ASP A 350 -34.50 22.30 -6.24
C ASP A 350 -34.28 20.84 -6.72
N HIS A 351 -33.24 20.59 -7.50
CA HIS A 351 -32.87 19.25 -8.00
C HIS A 351 -31.43 18.92 -7.63
N SER A 352 -31.23 18.51 -6.37
CA SER A 352 -29.91 18.24 -5.81
C SER A 352 -29.71 16.74 -5.49
N PRO A 353 -29.39 15.91 -6.51
CA PRO A 353 -29.09 14.50 -6.27
C PRO A 353 -27.83 14.32 -5.41
N ILE A 354 -27.69 13.12 -4.84
CA ILE A 354 -26.47 12.72 -4.15
C ILE A 354 -25.39 12.50 -5.20
N VAL A 355 -24.25 13.20 -5.06
CA VAL A 355 -23.06 13.04 -5.90
C VAL A 355 -22.17 11.92 -5.33
N VAL A 356 -21.99 11.91 -4.00
CA VAL A 356 -21.28 10.83 -3.29
C VAL A 356 -22.05 10.50 -2.02
N HIS A 357 -22.43 9.24 -1.86
CA HIS A 357 -23.08 8.79 -0.64
C HIS A 357 -22.07 8.68 0.50
N ARG A 358 -22.48 9.05 1.72
CA ARG A 358 -21.60 9.02 2.92
C ARG A 358 -20.94 7.66 3.19
N ASP A 359 -21.61 6.56 2.82
CA ASP A 359 -21.06 5.21 3.03
C ASP A 359 -19.97 4.86 2.03
N GLU A 360 -19.96 5.55 0.87
CA GLU A 360 -18.97 5.44 -0.21
C GLU A 360 -18.00 6.63 -0.23
N LEU A 361 -17.97 7.44 0.84
CA LEU A 361 -17.11 8.61 0.98
C LEU A 361 -16.10 8.39 2.11
N VAL A 362 -14.84 8.79 1.86
CA VAL A 362 -13.75 8.75 2.83
C VAL A 362 -13.15 10.13 2.94
N LEU A 363 -13.25 10.72 4.12
CA LEU A 363 -12.62 12.00 4.42
C LEU A 363 -11.11 11.82 4.51
N LEU A 364 -10.34 12.73 3.93
CA LEU A 364 -8.88 12.72 3.89
C LEU A 364 -8.26 13.97 4.52
N MET A 365 -9.10 14.99 4.85
CA MET A 365 -8.72 16.16 5.63
C MET A 365 -8.94 15.91 7.12
N GLY A 366 -7.98 16.34 7.94
CA GLY A 366 -8.10 16.35 9.41
C GLY A 366 -7.74 15.02 10.08
N ASP A 367 -7.57 15.09 11.39
CA ASP A 367 -7.57 13.91 12.27
C ASP A 367 -9.03 13.51 12.52
N PHE A 368 -9.41 12.33 12.06
CA PHE A 368 -10.69 11.71 12.42
C PHE A 368 -10.48 10.61 13.42
#